data_4127142a805c3cb10eb4bd3a186e6fd4
#
_entry.id   4127142a805c3cb10eb4bd3a186e6fd4
#
_cell.length_a   1.000
_cell.length_b   1.000
_cell.length_c   1.000
_cell.angle_alpha   90.00
_cell.angle_beta   90.00
_cell.angle_gamma   90.00
#
_symmetry.space_group_name_H-M   'P 1'
#
loop_
_entity.id
_entity.type
_entity.pdbx_description
1 polymer ?
#
loop_
_entity_poly.entity_id
_entity_poly.type
_entity_poly.pdbx_seq_one_letter_code
_entity_poly.pdbx_strand_id
1 'polypeptide(L)'
;MTRSLDWNSIRVGDAITPLVIDVTATVIAAGAIATRDFMPVHHDREYANAQGAPDIFMNILSDTAYCSRFLTDWAGPEARVTRLAIRLGVPVFPGHTLTYTGTVSAVSRTGDEGFVDIEFAAVDELGEHVRGTATLGLPLGVAE
;
A
#
# COMPACT_ATOMS: atom_id res chain seq x y z
N MET A 1 15.36 -12.32 11.64
CA MET A 1 15.49 -11.21 10.67
C MET A 1 14.83 -11.66 9.40
N THR A 2 13.84 -10.92 8.92
CA THR A 2 13.20 -11.21 7.62
C THR A 2 14.21 -10.88 6.53
N ARG A 3 14.55 -11.86 5.70
CA ARG A 3 15.48 -11.68 4.57
C ARG A 3 14.69 -11.07 3.40
N SER A 4 15.31 -10.17 2.64
CA SER A 4 14.75 -9.68 1.39
C SER A 4 14.63 -10.80 0.36
N LEU A 5 13.67 -10.66 -0.56
CA LEU A 5 13.56 -11.56 -1.69
C LEU A 5 14.80 -11.47 -2.58
N ASP A 6 15.22 -12.62 -3.09
CA ASP A 6 16.23 -12.66 -4.15
C ASP A 6 15.58 -12.30 -5.49
N TRP A 7 16.01 -11.21 -6.10
CA TRP A 7 15.50 -10.76 -7.39
C TRP A 7 15.57 -11.87 -8.46
N ASN A 8 16.60 -12.73 -8.44
CA ASN A 8 16.74 -13.81 -9.40
C ASN A 8 15.62 -14.86 -9.31
N SER A 9 14.92 -14.93 -8.18
CA SER A 9 13.78 -15.84 -7.98
C SER A 9 12.44 -15.29 -8.45
N ILE A 10 12.33 -13.97 -8.68
CA ILE A 10 11.07 -13.30 -9.00
C ILE A 10 10.73 -13.47 -10.49
N ARG A 11 9.46 -13.73 -10.77
CA ARG A 11 8.94 -13.92 -12.14
C ARG A 11 7.71 -13.04 -12.38
N VAL A 12 7.52 -12.65 -13.64
CA VAL A 12 6.26 -12.02 -14.08
C VAL A 12 5.10 -12.98 -13.81
N GLY A 13 4.04 -12.46 -13.19
CA GLY A 13 2.87 -13.22 -12.75
C GLY A 13 2.94 -13.69 -11.30
N ASP A 14 4.07 -13.54 -10.61
CA ASP A 14 4.15 -13.87 -9.19
C ASP A 14 3.17 -13.01 -8.38
N ALA A 15 2.42 -13.66 -7.49
CA ALA A 15 1.49 -12.99 -6.61
C ALA A 15 2.22 -12.36 -5.42
N ILE A 16 1.83 -11.14 -5.07
CA ILE A 16 2.28 -10.47 -3.85
C ILE A 16 1.49 -11.03 -2.67
N THR A 17 2.15 -11.30 -1.55
CA THR A 17 1.47 -11.73 -0.32
C THR A 17 0.42 -10.70 0.09
N PRO A 18 -0.86 -11.08 0.23
CA PRO A 18 -1.91 -10.13 0.60
C PRO A 18 -1.65 -9.45 1.94
N LEU A 19 -1.98 -8.16 2.03
CA LEU A 19 -2.01 -7.42 3.28
C LEU A 19 -3.46 -7.10 3.61
N VAL A 20 -3.90 -7.49 4.82
CA VAL A 20 -5.26 -7.23 5.32
C VAL A 20 -5.17 -6.25 6.47
N ILE A 21 -5.97 -5.20 6.43
CA ILE A 21 -6.05 -4.17 7.46
C ILE A 21 -7.48 -4.08 7.99
N ASP A 22 -7.66 -4.34 9.27
CA ASP A 22 -8.90 -4.03 9.97
C ASP A 22 -8.93 -2.53 10.26
N VAL A 23 -9.76 -1.81 9.52
CA VAL A 23 -9.83 -0.34 9.58
C VAL A 23 -10.71 0.08 10.75
N THR A 24 -10.07 0.56 11.81
CA THR A 24 -10.75 1.12 12.98
C THR A 24 -10.72 2.65 12.95
N ALA A 25 -11.58 3.29 13.76
CA ALA A 25 -11.52 4.75 13.95
C ALA A 25 -10.12 5.18 14.45
N THR A 26 -9.49 4.37 15.32
CA THR A 26 -8.12 4.62 15.79
C THR A 26 -7.11 4.57 14.65
N VAL A 27 -7.20 3.59 13.76
CA VAL A 27 -6.30 3.46 12.59
C VAL A 27 -6.40 4.71 11.71
N ILE A 28 -7.62 5.17 11.42
CA ILE A 28 -7.85 6.35 10.59
C ILE A 28 -7.31 7.62 11.27
N ALA A 29 -7.71 7.88 12.51
CA ALA A 29 -7.28 9.07 13.22
C ALA A 29 -5.77 9.09 13.48
N ALA A 30 -5.18 7.96 13.91
CA ALA A 30 -3.75 7.84 14.15
C ALA A 30 -2.95 8.03 12.85
N GLY A 31 -3.41 7.48 11.73
CA GLY A 31 -2.78 7.66 10.42
C GLY A 31 -2.79 9.13 9.98
N ALA A 32 -3.91 9.82 10.14
CA ALA A 32 -4.02 11.24 9.84
C ALA A 32 -3.05 12.08 10.68
N ILE A 33 -3.00 11.83 11.99
CA ILE A 33 -2.08 12.54 12.89
C ILE A 33 -0.62 12.23 12.57
N ALA A 34 -0.28 10.96 12.34
CA ALA A 34 1.08 10.54 12.01
C ALA A 34 1.59 11.14 10.70
N THR A 35 0.71 11.36 9.75
CA THR A 35 1.02 12.00 8.46
C THR A 35 0.86 13.52 8.49
N ARG A 36 0.52 14.09 9.65
CA ARG A 36 0.28 15.53 9.87
C ARG A 36 -0.84 16.11 9.00
N ASP A 37 -1.82 15.30 8.68
CA ASP A 37 -3.06 15.70 8.04
C ASP A 37 -4.11 15.95 9.12
N PHE A 38 -4.22 17.19 9.54
CA PHE A 38 -5.11 17.59 10.62
C PHE A 38 -6.52 17.98 10.14
N MET A 39 -6.89 17.61 8.90
CA MET A 39 -8.23 17.85 8.40
C MET A 39 -9.27 17.09 9.23
N PRO A 40 -10.27 17.78 9.83
CA PRO A 40 -11.18 17.13 10.79
C PRO A 40 -11.99 15.97 10.24
N VAL A 41 -12.20 15.86 8.91
CA VAL A 41 -12.91 14.72 8.30
C VAL A 41 -12.26 13.36 8.61
N HIS A 42 -11.00 13.35 9.06
CA HIS A 42 -10.26 12.13 9.38
C HIS A 42 -10.25 11.77 10.87
N HIS A 43 -10.81 12.62 11.74
CA HIS A 43 -10.79 12.37 13.18
C HIS A 43 -11.99 12.92 13.96
N ASP A 44 -12.86 13.71 13.32
CA ASP A 44 -14.07 14.29 13.92
C ASP A 44 -15.28 13.82 13.10
N ARG A 45 -16.09 12.94 13.70
CA ARG A 45 -17.27 12.37 13.04
C ARG A 45 -18.35 13.40 12.77
N GLU A 46 -18.59 14.34 13.71
CA GLU A 46 -19.61 15.37 13.53
C GLU A 46 -19.23 16.28 12.36
N TYR A 47 -17.96 16.65 12.30
CA TYR A 47 -17.45 17.44 11.18
C TYR A 47 -17.55 16.67 9.86
N ALA A 48 -17.14 15.41 9.81
CA ALA A 48 -17.24 14.57 8.62
C ALA A 48 -18.70 14.45 8.14
N ASN A 49 -19.65 14.22 9.06
CA ASN A 49 -21.08 14.18 8.73
C ASN A 49 -21.58 15.54 8.19
N ALA A 50 -21.16 16.64 8.76
CA ALA A 50 -21.52 17.97 8.27
C ALA A 50 -20.98 18.25 6.86
N GLN A 51 -19.89 17.59 6.47
CA GLN A 51 -19.32 17.64 5.11
C GLN A 51 -19.95 16.61 4.14
N GLY A 52 -20.91 15.81 4.60
CA GLY A 52 -21.66 14.84 3.79
C GLY A 52 -21.04 13.43 3.77
N ALA A 53 -19.97 13.17 4.50
CA ALA A 53 -19.46 11.82 4.69
C ALA A 53 -20.25 11.06 5.78
N PRO A 54 -20.47 9.75 5.65
CA PRO A 54 -21.20 8.98 6.68
C PRO A 54 -20.41 8.80 7.98
N ASP A 55 -19.09 8.88 7.93
CA ASP A 55 -18.17 8.76 9.06
C ASP A 55 -16.81 9.40 8.71
N ILE A 56 -15.88 9.40 9.65
CA ILE A 56 -14.48 9.69 9.35
C ILE A 56 -13.94 8.67 8.34
N PHE A 57 -12.98 9.06 7.51
CA PHE A 57 -12.40 8.17 6.50
C PHE A 57 -10.88 8.35 6.40
N MET A 58 -10.20 7.34 5.86
CA MET A 58 -8.74 7.33 5.73
C MET A 58 -8.26 8.42 4.77
N ASN A 59 -7.13 9.05 5.11
CA ASN A 59 -6.50 10.06 4.27
C ASN A 59 -5.52 9.44 3.28
N ILE A 60 -5.29 10.11 2.16
CA ILE A 60 -4.43 9.62 1.07
C ILE A 60 -2.98 9.36 1.51
N LEU A 61 -2.48 10.08 2.51
CA LEU A 61 -1.12 9.85 3.02
C LEU A 61 -1.01 8.51 3.75
N SER A 62 -2.04 8.14 4.52
CA SER A 62 -2.14 6.80 5.13
C SER A 62 -2.27 5.72 4.07
N ASP A 63 -3.09 5.94 3.03
CA ASP A 63 -3.23 5.00 1.91
C ASP A 63 -1.89 4.77 1.22
N THR A 64 -1.14 5.84 0.95
CA THR A 64 0.20 5.76 0.35
C THR A 64 1.17 4.98 1.24
N ALA A 65 1.10 5.18 2.56
CA ALA A 65 1.93 4.46 3.53
C ALA A 65 1.58 2.96 3.56
N TYR A 66 0.30 2.60 3.55
CA TYR A 66 -0.13 1.19 3.48
C TYR A 66 0.24 0.53 2.15
N CYS A 67 0.17 1.24 1.02
CA CYS A 67 0.69 0.76 -0.26
C CYS A 67 2.19 0.44 -0.16
N SER A 68 2.98 1.34 0.41
CA SER A 68 4.41 1.14 0.62
C SER A 68 4.68 -0.05 1.54
N ARG A 69 3.93 -0.18 2.64
CA ARG A 69 4.01 -1.32 3.55
C ARG A 69 3.70 -2.64 2.86
N PHE A 70 2.61 -2.71 2.08
CA PHE A 70 2.24 -3.89 1.30
C PHE A 70 3.40 -4.38 0.42
N LEU A 71 4.07 -3.46 -0.26
CA LEU A 71 5.17 -3.76 -1.15
C LEU A 71 6.42 -4.20 -0.39
N THR A 72 6.79 -3.50 0.68
CA THR A 72 8.03 -3.78 1.43
C THR A 72 7.90 -4.96 2.38
N ASP A 73 6.71 -5.26 2.91
CA ASP A 73 6.45 -6.48 3.68
C ASP A 73 6.68 -7.74 2.82
N TRP A 74 6.32 -7.68 1.53
CA TRP A 74 6.58 -8.76 0.57
C TRP A 74 8.05 -8.83 0.15
N ALA A 75 8.64 -7.69 -0.24
CA ALA A 75 9.96 -7.67 -0.85
C ALA A 75 11.11 -7.73 0.17
N GLY A 76 10.85 -7.33 1.42
CA GLY A 76 11.82 -7.34 2.51
C GLY A 76 12.58 -6.03 2.70
N PRO A 77 13.46 -5.96 3.73
CA PRO A 77 14.03 -4.71 4.24
C PRO A 77 15.03 -4.01 3.31
N GLU A 78 15.61 -4.71 2.34
CA GLU A 78 16.54 -4.12 1.38
C GLU A 78 15.84 -3.60 0.11
N ALA A 79 14.54 -3.84 0.00
CA ALA A 79 13.75 -3.33 -1.11
C ALA A 79 13.57 -1.81 -1.01
N ARG A 80 13.73 -1.14 -2.13
CA ARG A 80 13.51 0.31 -2.25
C ARG A 80 12.31 0.58 -3.16
N VAL A 81 11.31 1.29 -2.66
CA VAL A 81 10.23 1.79 -3.51
C VAL A 81 10.77 2.95 -4.33
N THR A 82 11.08 2.72 -5.60
CA THR A 82 11.65 3.73 -6.50
C THR A 82 10.58 4.53 -7.23
N ARG A 83 9.40 3.93 -7.38
CA ARG A 83 8.22 4.58 -7.95
C ARG A 83 6.97 4.02 -7.28
N LEU A 84 6.03 4.90 -6.98
CA LEU A 84 4.68 4.54 -6.53
C LEU A 84 3.69 5.53 -7.14
N ALA A 85 2.69 5.00 -7.82
CA ALA A 85 1.57 5.77 -8.35
C ALA A 85 0.26 5.11 -7.93
N ILE A 86 -0.62 5.87 -7.30
CA ILE A 86 -1.92 5.38 -6.84
C ILE A 86 -3.05 6.27 -7.34
N ARG A 87 -4.22 5.65 -7.45
CA ARG A 87 -5.49 6.31 -7.67
C ARG A 87 -6.47 5.82 -6.63
N LEU A 88 -7.15 6.75 -5.96
CA LEU A 88 -8.20 6.43 -5.00
C LEU A 88 -9.55 6.27 -5.72
N GLY A 89 -10.32 5.30 -5.26
CA GLY A 89 -11.69 5.03 -5.66
C GLY A 89 -12.67 5.34 -4.54
N VAL A 90 -13.35 4.30 -4.01
CA VAL A 90 -14.31 4.46 -2.90
C VAL A 90 -13.58 4.80 -1.59
N PRO A 91 -14.19 5.59 -0.69
CA PRO A 91 -13.59 5.85 0.63
C PRO A 91 -13.62 4.60 1.50
N VAL A 92 -12.72 4.53 2.50
CA VAL A 92 -12.73 3.48 3.51
C VAL A 92 -13.06 4.08 4.89
N PHE A 93 -14.01 3.45 5.58
CA PHE A 93 -14.57 3.90 6.85
C PHE A 93 -14.21 2.96 8.01
N PRO A 94 -14.40 3.40 9.27
CA PRO A 94 -14.26 2.50 10.42
C PRO A 94 -15.18 1.28 10.31
N GLY A 95 -14.63 0.10 10.63
CA GLY A 95 -15.34 -1.17 10.55
C GLY A 95 -15.18 -1.90 9.24
N HIS A 96 -14.56 -1.29 8.22
CA HIS A 96 -14.22 -1.94 6.98
C HIS A 96 -12.95 -2.78 7.10
N THR A 97 -12.83 -3.77 6.23
CA THR A 97 -11.60 -4.56 6.06
C THR A 97 -10.98 -4.25 4.71
N LEU A 98 -9.79 -3.66 4.72
CA LEU A 98 -9.08 -3.29 3.50
C LEU A 98 -8.07 -4.37 3.12
N THR A 99 -8.24 -4.98 1.95
CA THR A 99 -7.39 -6.07 1.47
C THR A 99 -6.60 -5.65 0.24
N TYR A 100 -5.27 -5.65 0.38
CA TYR A 100 -4.32 -5.39 -0.71
C TYR A 100 -3.94 -6.70 -1.39
N THR A 101 -3.98 -6.71 -2.73
CA THR A 101 -3.48 -7.80 -3.57
C THR A 101 -2.72 -7.21 -4.76
N GLY A 102 -1.80 -7.98 -5.33
CA GLY A 102 -1.04 -7.51 -6.48
C GLY A 102 -0.26 -8.63 -7.15
N THR A 103 0.29 -8.32 -8.31
CA THR A 103 1.08 -9.23 -9.12
C THR A 103 2.28 -8.50 -9.73
N VAL A 104 3.35 -9.25 -9.94
CA VAL A 104 4.51 -8.77 -10.70
C VAL A 104 4.14 -8.65 -12.18
N SER A 105 4.25 -7.45 -12.72
CA SER A 105 3.92 -7.15 -14.13
C SER A 105 5.15 -7.13 -15.05
N ALA A 106 6.33 -6.78 -14.51
CA ALA A 106 7.58 -6.82 -15.23
C ALA A 106 8.78 -7.02 -14.30
N VAL A 107 9.85 -7.58 -14.82
CA VAL A 107 11.16 -7.66 -14.17
C VAL A 107 12.23 -7.15 -15.12
N SER A 108 13.17 -6.36 -14.62
CA SER A 108 14.27 -5.83 -15.41
C SER A 108 15.53 -5.68 -14.56
N ARG A 109 16.67 -5.48 -15.21
CA ARG A 109 17.95 -5.31 -14.53
C ARG A 109 18.73 -4.17 -15.17
N THR A 110 19.36 -3.36 -14.32
CA THR A 110 20.29 -2.31 -14.77
C THR A 110 21.52 -2.34 -13.88
N GLY A 111 22.68 -2.68 -14.45
CA GLY A 111 23.91 -2.86 -13.69
C GLY A 111 23.78 -3.96 -12.64
N ASP A 112 24.03 -3.60 -11.38
CA ASP A 112 23.99 -4.51 -10.23
C ASP A 112 22.67 -4.42 -9.44
N GLU A 113 21.63 -3.82 -10.01
CA GLU A 113 20.32 -3.68 -9.40
C GLU A 113 19.24 -4.32 -10.26
N GLY A 114 18.36 -5.08 -9.60
CA GLY A 114 17.16 -5.64 -10.19
C GLY A 114 15.95 -4.77 -9.92
N PHE A 115 15.05 -4.63 -10.88
CA PHE A 115 13.81 -3.89 -10.75
C PHE A 115 12.62 -4.81 -10.96
N VAL A 116 11.57 -4.56 -10.19
CA VAL A 116 10.31 -5.31 -10.25
C VAL A 116 9.17 -4.30 -10.35
N ASP A 117 8.41 -4.37 -11.44
CA ASP A 117 7.18 -3.61 -11.57
C ASP A 117 6.00 -4.44 -11.07
N ILE A 118 5.11 -3.79 -10.32
CA ILE A 118 3.98 -4.41 -9.65
C ILE A 118 2.72 -3.62 -9.98
N GLU A 119 1.67 -4.35 -10.33
CA GLU A 119 0.30 -3.83 -10.36
C GLU A 119 -0.45 -4.33 -9.15
N PHE A 120 -1.18 -3.45 -8.45
CA PHE A 120 -1.89 -3.81 -7.24
C PHE A 120 -3.19 -3.04 -7.07
N ALA A 121 -4.07 -3.58 -6.25
CA ALA A 121 -5.28 -2.92 -5.80
C ALA A 121 -5.56 -3.23 -4.33
N ALA A 122 -6.32 -2.35 -3.69
CA ALA A 122 -6.90 -2.60 -2.38
C ALA A 122 -8.42 -2.45 -2.49
N VAL A 123 -9.15 -3.39 -1.91
CA VAL A 123 -10.60 -3.43 -1.91
C VAL A 123 -11.14 -3.50 -0.50
N ASP A 124 -12.29 -2.90 -0.28
CA ASP A 124 -13.09 -3.00 0.95
C ASP A 124 -14.53 -3.42 0.62
N GLU A 125 -15.45 -3.30 1.58
CA GLU A 125 -16.86 -3.67 1.43
C GLU A 125 -17.61 -2.81 0.40
N LEU A 126 -17.10 -1.61 0.10
CA LEU A 126 -17.69 -0.69 -0.89
C LEU A 126 -17.13 -0.91 -2.31
N GLY A 127 -16.00 -1.59 -2.43
CA GLY A 127 -15.36 -1.86 -3.70
C GLY A 127 -13.88 -1.49 -3.76
N GLU A 128 -13.40 -1.10 -4.93
CA GLU A 128 -11.98 -0.73 -5.11
C GLU A 128 -11.68 0.62 -4.48
N HIS A 129 -10.90 0.59 -3.40
CA HIS A 129 -10.44 1.78 -2.68
C HIS A 129 -9.17 2.36 -3.27
N VAL A 130 -8.20 1.52 -3.63
CA VAL A 130 -6.94 1.93 -4.26
C VAL A 130 -6.65 1.05 -5.47
N ARG A 131 -6.16 1.66 -6.53
CA ARG A 131 -5.46 0.99 -7.64
C ARG A 131 -4.11 1.66 -7.83
N GLY A 132 -3.06 0.85 -7.98
CA GLY A 132 -1.72 1.39 -8.09
C GLY A 132 -0.76 0.58 -8.93
N THR A 133 0.34 1.24 -9.27
CA THR A 133 1.54 0.62 -9.84
C THR A 133 2.75 1.05 -9.05
N ALA A 134 3.73 0.17 -8.93
CA ALA A 134 4.97 0.46 -8.23
C ALA A 134 6.16 -0.16 -8.95
N THR A 135 7.33 0.44 -8.75
CA THR A 135 8.62 -0.16 -9.11
C THR A 135 9.46 -0.30 -7.85
N LEU A 136 9.92 -1.51 -7.58
CA LEU A 136 10.85 -1.81 -6.50
C LEU A 136 12.24 -2.06 -7.07
N GLY A 137 13.26 -1.44 -6.46
CA GLY A 137 14.66 -1.83 -6.63
C GLY A 137 15.03 -2.88 -5.58
N LEU A 138 15.67 -3.96 -6.00
CA LEU A 138 16.15 -5.05 -5.16
C LEU A 138 17.63 -5.31 -5.45
N PRO A 139 18.44 -5.65 -4.43
CA PRO A 139 19.79 -6.11 -4.66
C PRO A 139 19.73 -7.43 -5.45
N LEU A 140 20.68 -7.61 -6.36
CA LEU A 140 20.90 -8.92 -6.97
C LEU A 140 21.48 -9.82 -5.89
N GLY A 141 20.86 -10.97 -5.66
CA GLY A 141 21.41 -11.99 -4.77
C GLY A 141 22.85 -12.34 -5.18
N VAL A 142 23.69 -12.63 -4.20
CA VAL A 142 25.04 -13.14 -4.51
C VAL A 142 24.84 -14.47 -5.25
N ALA A 143 25.34 -14.55 -6.48
CA ALA A 143 25.38 -15.81 -7.18
C ALA A 143 26.21 -16.80 -6.34
N GLU A 144 25.59 -17.89 -5.88
CA GLU A 144 26.30 -19.00 -5.24
C GLU A 144 27.23 -19.72 -6.23
#